data_ea746aec604d36957ec590ce2e66809f
#
_entry.id   ea746aec604d36957ec590ce2e66809f
#
_cell.length_a   1.000
_cell.length_b   1.000
_cell.length_c   1.000
_cell.angle_alpha   90.00
_cell.angle_beta   90.00
_cell.angle_gamma   90.00
#
_symmetry.space_group_name_H-M   'P 1'
#
loop_
_entity.id
_entity.type
_entity.pdbx_description
1 polymer ?
#
loop_
_entity_poly.entity_id
_entity_poly.type
_entity_poly.pdbx_seq_one_letter_code
_entity_poly.pdbx_strand_id
1 'polypeptide(L)'
;DGTADGDDAFPLNPSEDHDLDGDGIGDNADSDDDGDGTADGDDAFPVDPSEWDDTDGDGIGNNEDTDDDGDGESDAREDECGSDSLDPDAVPSDYDDDGICDSSDTDNTDGPGYVPEEDTNLGWSNVVPGFPSLFAAIALIGAAFLGRRKDD
;
A
#
# COMPACT_ATOMS: atom_id res chain seq x y z
N ASP A 1 38.02 -23.82 12.08
CA ASP A 1 36.85 -23.06 12.28
C ASP A 1 36.81 -22.54 13.72
N GLY A 2 36.51 -23.23 14.74
CA GLY A 2 36.44 -22.81 16.15
C GLY A 2 35.11 -23.19 16.79
N THR A 3 34.25 -23.82 16.05
CA THR A 3 32.96 -24.34 16.48
C THR A 3 33.16 -25.69 17.17
N ALA A 4 32.40 -25.97 18.20
CA ALA A 4 32.52 -27.25 18.93
C ALA A 4 31.81 -28.36 18.15
N ASP A 5 32.43 -29.55 18.09
CA ASP A 5 31.91 -30.73 17.32
C ASP A 5 30.42 -31.05 17.54
N GLY A 6 29.82 -30.58 18.64
CA GLY A 6 28.40 -30.81 18.91
C GLY A 6 27.44 -29.79 18.32
N ASP A 7 28.00 -28.66 17.88
CA ASP A 7 27.28 -27.53 17.30
C ASP A 7 27.70 -27.32 15.83
N ASP A 8 28.68 -28.11 15.36
CA ASP A 8 29.27 -28.06 14.05
C ASP A 8 28.61 -29.07 13.10
N ALA A 9 28.06 -28.59 12.00
CA ALA A 9 27.46 -29.45 10.97
C ALA A 9 28.52 -30.31 10.26
N PHE A 10 29.79 -29.85 10.22
CA PHE A 10 30.91 -30.50 9.51
C PHE A 10 32.15 -30.70 10.39
N PRO A 11 32.11 -31.44 11.52
CA PRO A 11 33.20 -31.53 12.52
C PRO A 11 34.57 -32.03 11.98
N LEU A 12 34.62 -32.48 10.76
CA LEU A 12 35.84 -32.96 10.10
C LEU A 12 36.31 -32.03 8.97
N ASN A 13 35.58 -30.97 8.69
CA ASN A 13 35.89 -30.00 7.66
C ASN A 13 36.11 -28.60 8.26
N PRO A 14 37.37 -28.18 8.49
CA PRO A 14 37.63 -26.89 9.17
C PRO A 14 37.29 -25.65 8.33
N SER A 15 36.71 -25.81 7.15
CA SER A 15 36.25 -24.73 6.29
C SER A 15 34.75 -24.53 6.32
N GLU A 16 34.02 -25.44 6.98
CA GLU A 16 32.56 -25.41 7.08
C GLU A 16 32.15 -25.70 8.52
N ASP A 17 31.17 -24.98 9.01
CA ASP A 17 30.60 -25.18 10.36
C ASP A 17 29.07 -25.07 10.39
N HIS A 18 28.46 -24.49 9.35
CA HIS A 18 27.03 -24.34 9.20
C HIS A 18 26.52 -25.01 7.93
N ASP A 19 25.25 -25.42 7.95
CA ASP A 19 24.48 -26.05 6.87
C ASP A 19 23.03 -25.64 7.14
N LEU A 20 22.68 -24.46 6.62
CA LEU A 20 21.46 -23.76 7.02
C LEU A 20 20.22 -24.47 6.50
N ASP A 21 20.25 -24.97 5.26
CA ASP A 21 19.14 -25.69 4.63
C ASP A 21 19.15 -27.20 4.90
N GLY A 22 20.30 -27.76 5.35
CA GLY A 22 20.46 -29.16 5.71
C GLY A 22 20.66 -30.09 4.52
N ASP A 23 21.14 -29.62 3.39
CA ASP A 23 21.34 -30.40 2.17
C ASP A 23 22.66 -31.20 2.17
N GLY A 24 23.59 -30.87 3.09
CA GLY A 24 24.89 -31.50 3.28
C GLY A 24 26.03 -30.81 2.57
N ILE A 25 25.83 -29.64 2.00
CA ILE A 25 26.84 -28.68 1.58
C ILE A 25 26.92 -27.63 2.70
N GLY A 26 28.06 -27.09 3.01
CA GLY A 26 28.17 -26.05 4.04
C GLY A 26 28.06 -24.66 3.43
N ASP A 27 27.53 -23.71 4.21
CA ASP A 27 27.23 -22.34 3.75
C ASP A 27 28.38 -21.64 3.05
N ASN A 28 29.64 -21.96 3.37
CA ASN A 28 30.78 -21.36 2.64
C ASN A 28 31.00 -21.93 1.23
N ALA A 29 30.49 -23.12 0.94
CA ALA A 29 30.62 -23.80 -0.33
C ALA A 29 29.31 -23.90 -1.10
N ASP A 30 28.21 -23.60 -0.44
CA ASP A 30 26.90 -23.54 -1.07
C ASP A 30 26.76 -22.27 -1.92
N SER A 31 25.80 -22.18 -2.71
CA SER A 31 25.42 -21.05 -3.53
C SER A 31 23.96 -20.65 -3.34
N ASP A 32 23.26 -21.34 -2.43
CA ASP A 32 21.84 -21.19 -2.09
C ASP A 32 21.69 -21.65 -0.62
N ASP A 33 22.25 -20.84 0.30
CA ASP A 33 22.50 -21.19 1.70
C ASP A 33 21.21 -21.60 2.46
N ASP A 34 20.07 -21.03 2.13
CA ASP A 34 18.80 -21.31 2.80
C ASP A 34 17.89 -22.30 2.05
N GLY A 35 18.27 -22.64 0.80
CA GLY A 35 17.60 -23.67 0.01
C GLY A 35 16.23 -23.27 -0.54
N ASP A 36 15.97 -21.99 -0.71
CA ASP A 36 14.70 -21.49 -1.26
C ASP A 36 14.62 -21.63 -2.79
N GLY A 37 15.78 -21.76 -3.46
CA GLY A 37 15.94 -21.91 -4.89
C GLY A 37 16.48 -20.68 -5.59
N THR A 38 16.73 -19.59 -4.86
CA THR A 38 17.40 -18.39 -5.30
C THR A 38 18.86 -18.45 -4.88
N ALA A 39 19.80 -18.11 -5.75
CA ALA A 39 21.20 -18.16 -5.39
C ALA A 39 21.58 -16.94 -4.54
N ASP A 40 22.47 -17.09 -3.52
CA ASP A 40 22.90 -16.03 -2.60
C ASP A 40 23.29 -14.72 -3.28
N GLY A 41 23.85 -14.81 -4.48
CA GLY A 41 24.30 -13.65 -5.25
C GLY A 41 23.17 -12.86 -5.92
N ASP A 42 22.01 -13.45 -6.05
CA ASP A 42 20.80 -12.91 -6.67
C ASP A 42 19.67 -12.76 -5.64
N ASP A 43 19.94 -13.17 -4.37
CA ASP A 43 19.01 -13.18 -3.25
C ASP A 43 19.23 -11.95 -2.34
N ALA A 44 18.17 -11.23 -2.04
CA ALA A 44 18.20 -10.12 -1.09
C ALA A 44 18.33 -10.63 0.37
N PHE A 45 17.90 -11.87 0.65
CA PHE A 45 17.86 -12.48 1.99
C PHE A 45 18.47 -13.89 2.03
N PRO A 46 19.77 -14.07 1.72
CA PRO A 46 20.40 -15.38 1.50
C PRO A 46 20.39 -16.35 2.68
N VAL A 47 19.72 -16.02 3.76
CA VAL A 47 19.60 -16.84 5.00
C VAL A 47 18.17 -16.95 5.50
N ASP A 48 17.21 -16.50 4.71
CA ASP A 48 15.79 -16.57 5.04
C ASP A 48 14.99 -17.23 3.92
N PRO A 49 14.70 -18.54 4.01
CA PRO A 49 14.06 -19.32 2.96
C PRO A 49 12.60 -18.91 2.67
N SER A 50 12.12 -17.85 3.28
CA SER A 50 10.80 -17.30 3.02
C SER A 50 10.82 -16.01 2.20
N GLU A 51 12.00 -15.43 1.98
CA GLU A 51 12.19 -14.15 1.30
C GLU A 51 13.36 -14.23 0.33
N TRP A 52 13.24 -13.64 -0.86
CA TRP A 52 14.31 -13.60 -1.88
C TRP A 52 14.38 -12.27 -2.63
N ASP A 53 13.29 -11.50 -2.68
CA ASP A 53 13.24 -10.20 -3.33
C ASP A 53 12.95 -9.09 -2.31
N ASP A 54 13.55 -7.91 -2.51
CA ASP A 54 13.33 -6.67 -1.76
C ASP A 54 13.29 -5.55 -2.81
N THR A 55 12.08 -5.23 -3.26
CA THR A 55 11.90 -4.39 -4.45
C THR A 55 12.25 -2.92 -4.17
N ASP A 56 11.89 -2.39 -2.99
CA ASP A 56 12.16 -1.00 -2.61
C ASP A 56 13.48 -0.82 -1.84
N GLY A 57 14.08 -1.92 -1.34
CA GLY A 57 15.36 -1.91 -0.66
C GLY A 57 15.30 -1.45 0.80
N ASP A 58 14.16 -1.57 1.45
CA ASP A 58 13.97 -1.15 2.85
C ASP A 58 14.42 -2.20 3.87
N GLY A 59 14.65 -3.46 3.43
CA GLY A 59 15.13 -4.60 4.21
C GLY A 59 14.02 -5.48 4.76
N ILE A 60 12.79 -5.32 4.29
CA ILE A 60 11.68 -6.25 4.44
C ILE A 60 11.52 -6.95 3.08
N GLY A 61 11.32 -8.25 3.06
CA GLY A 61 11.13 -8.99 1.81
C GLY A 61 9.70 -8.87 1.30
N ASN A 62 9.53 -8.96 -0.01
CA ASN A 62 8.24 -8.78 -0.67
C ASN A 62 7.14 -9.74 -0.16
N ASN A 63 7.48 -10.88 0.46
CA ASN A 63 6.47 -11.77 1.02
C ASN A 63 5.95 -11.30 2.40
N GLU A 64 6.74 -10.53 3.15
CA GLU A 64 6.35 -9.95 4.45
C GLU A 64 5.94 -8.49 4.32
N ASP A 65 6.42 -7.78 3.29
CA ASP A 65 6.07 -6.39 3.04
C ASP A 65 4.58 -6.24 2.67
N THR A 66 4.07 -5.09 2.74
CA THR A 66 2.70 -4.71 2.38
C THR A 66 2.65 -3.54 1.40
N ASP A 67 3.84 -3.05 0.97
CA ASP A 67 4.06 -1.94 0.05
C ASP A 67 5.40 -2.23 -0.67
N ASP A 68 5.40 -3.28 -1.51
CA ASP A 68 6.59 -3.91 -2.08
C ASP A 68 7.51 -2.94 -2.83
N ASP A 69 6.98 -1.91 -3.46
CA ASP A 69 7.76 -0.95 -4.24
C ASP A 69 7.99 0.39 -3.52
N GLY A 70 7.40 0.57 -2.32
CA GLY A 70 7.65 1.71 -1.44
C GLY A 70 7.06 3.04 -1.96
N ASP A 71 6.03 2.99 -2.82
CA ASP A 71 5.40 4.20 -3.37
C ASP A 71 4.39 4.84 -2.42
N GLY A 72 3.95 4.10 -1.39
CA GLY A 72 3.03 4.51 -0.32
C GLY A 72 1.59 4.02 -0.51
N GLU A 73 1.29 3.34 -1.60
CA GLU A 73 0.09 2.52 -1.75
C GLU A 73 0.42 1.10 -1.29
N SER A 74 -0.55 0.30 -0.98
CA SER A 74 -0.28 -1.09 -0.54
C SER A 74 -0.56 -2.07 -1.66
N ASP A 75 0.17 -3.20 -1.69
CA ASP A 75 -0.02 -4.28 -2.68
C ASP A 75 -1.48 -4.70 -2.78
N ALA A 76 -2.17 -4.80 -1.63
CA ALA A 76 -3.58 -5.17 -1.60
C ALA A 76 -4.47 -4.15 -2.31
N ARG A 77 -4.12 -2.83 -2.23
CA ARG A 77 -4.84 -1.78 -2.92
C ARG A 77 -4.51 -1.79 -4.41
N GLU A 78 -3.27 -2.03 -4.74
CA GLU A 78 -2.82 -2.11 -6.13
C GLU A 78 -3.42 -3.30 -6.86
N ASP A 79 -3.42 -4.48 -6.22
CA ASP A 79 -4.13 -5.66 -6.70
C ASP A 79 -5.63 -5.39 -6.93
N GLU A 80 -6.28 -4.67 -6.01
CA GLU A 80 -7.70 -4.29 -6.14
C GLU A 80 -7.92 -3.34 -7.31
N CYS A 81 -6.99 -2.42 -7.53
CA CYS A 81 -7.05 -1.40 -8.58
C CYS A 81 -6.52 -1.87 -9.92
N GLY A 82 -5.74 -2.97 -9.93
CA GLY A 82 -5.11 -3.54 -11.12
C GLY A 82 -3.86 -2.78 -11.54
N SER A 83 -3.16 -2.15 -10.59
CA SER A 83 -1.80 -1.63 -10.74
C SER A 83 -0.77 -2.72 -10.42
N ASP A 84 0.51 -2.41 -10.58
CA ASP A 84 1.63 -3.34 -10.39
C ASP A 84 2.34 -2.99 -9.08
N SER A 85 2.21 -3.82 -8.06
CA SER A 85 2.79 -3.63 -6.72
C SER A 85 4.31 -3.71 -6.67
N LEU A 86 4.97 -3.92 -7.81
CA LEU A 86 6.43 -3.93 -7.92
C LEU A 86 6.97 -2.76 -8.75
N ASP A 87 6.11 -1.84 -9.23
CA ASP A 87 6.50 -0.70 -10.06
C ASP A 87 6.05 0.62 -9.40
N PRO A 88 6.94 1.36 -8.73
CA PRO A 88 6.62 2.59 -7.98
C PRO A 88 6.11 3.73 -8.86
N ASP A 89 6.11 3.57 -10.16
CA ASP A 89 5.48 4.49 -11.10
C ASP A 89 4.04 4.09 -11.46
N ALA A 90 3.56 2.91 -11.00
CA ALA A 90 2.26 2.32 -11.33
C ALA A 90 1.17 2.59 -10.29
N VAL A 91 1.14 3.77 -9.72
CA VAL A 91 0.21 4.20 -8.65
C VAL A 91 -1.25 4.00 -9.05
N PRO A 92 -2.09 3.41 -8.19
CA PRO A 92 -3.51 3.25 -8.41
C PRO A 92 -4.22 4.57 -8.75
N SER A 93 -5.03 4.57 -9.80
CA SER A 93 -5.79 5.75 -10.20
C SER A 93 -7.09 5.86 -9.40
N ASP A 94 -7.29 7.00 -8.73
CA ASP A 94 -8.49 7.39 -7.97
C ASP A 94 -8.72 8.89 -8.22
N TYR A 95 -9.54 9.22 -9.22
CA TYR A 95 -9.64 10.58 -9.76
C TYR A 95 -10.30 11.56 -8.79
N ASP A 96 -11.18 11.10 -7.93
CA ASP A 96 -11.94 11.95 -7.03
C ASP A 96 -11.58 11.77 -5.53
N ASP A 97 -10.56 10.94 -5.26
CA ASP A 97 -10.01 10.65 -3.93
C ASP A 97 -11.07 10.10 -2.93
N ASP A 98 -12.03 9.32 -3.40
CA ASP A 98 -13.04 8.72 -2.52
C ASP A 98 -12.61 7.38 -1.90
N GLY A 99 -11.50 6.83 -2.36
CA GLY A 99 -10.91 5.56 -1.93
C GLY A 99 -11.39 4.37 -2.76
N ILE A 100 -12.11 4.59 -3.85
CA ILE A 100 -12.50 3.58 -4.83
C ILE A 100 -11.67 3.83 -6.10
N CYS A 101 -11.01 2.81 -6.62
CA CYS A 101 -10.21 2.97 -7.83
C CYS A 101 -11.09 3.26 -9.05
N ASP A 102 -10.64 4.12 -9.97
CA ASP A 102 -11.33 4.44 -11.22
C ASP A 102 -11.82 3.22 -12.00
N SER A 103 -11.10 2.09 -11.91
CA SER A 103 -11.45 0.84 -12.57
C SER A 103 -12.68 0.15 -12.00
N SER A 104 -12.99 0.41 -10.72
CA SER A 104 -14.08 -0.19 -9.94
C SER A 104 -15.17 0.81 -9.60
N ASP A 105 -14.87 2.10 -9.76
CA ASP A 105 -15.80 3.18 -9.51
C ASP A 105 -16.75 3.40 -10.69
N THR A 106 -18.00 3.64 -10.38
CA THR A 106 -19.07 3.95 -11.36
C THR A 106 -19.37 5.44 -11.47
N ASP A 107 -18.80 6.25 -10.58
CA ASP A 107 -19.01 7.70 -10.53
C ASP A 107 -17.77 8.45 -10.04
N ASN A 108 -16.73 8.52 -10.85
CA ASN A 108 -15.46 9.21 -10.58
C ASN A 108 -15.62 10.73 -10.32
N THR A 109 -16.70 11.14 -9.67
CA THR A 109 -17.01 12.54 -9.38
C THR A 109 -17.63 12.77 -8.02
N ASP A 110 -17.80 11.74 -7.18
CA ASP A 110 -18.49 11.81 -5.87
C ASP A 110 -17.56 11.77 -4.63
N GLY A 111 -16.25 11.92 -4.82
CA GLY A 111 -15.22 11.93 -3.79
C GLY A 111 -15.33 13.05 -2.76
N PRO A 112 -14.41 13.13 -1.78
CA PRO A 112 -14.51 13.99 -0.58
C PRO A 112 -14.65 15.49 -0.85
N GLY A 113 -14.40 15.93 -2.07
CA GLY A 113 -14.55 17.31 -2.52
C GLY A 113 -15.77 17.56 -3.40
N TYR A 114 -16.55 16.53 -3.68
CA TYR A 114 -17.69 16.64 -4.58
C TYR A 114 -18.76 17.59 -4.02
N VAL A 115 -19.01 18.65 -4.76
CA VAL A 115 -20.16 19.53 -4.56
C VAL A 115 -21.06 19.32 -5.78
N PRO A 116 -22.18 18.60 -5.64
CA PRO A 116 -23.11 18.43 -6.74
C PRO A 116 -23.45 19.80 -7.34
N GLU A 117 -23.22 19.99 -8.62
CA GLU A 117 -23.69 21.16 -9.34
C GLU A 117 -25.19 21.28 -9.03
N GLU A 118 -25.61 22.36 -8.37
CA GLU A 118 -27.03 22.63 -8.16
C GLU A 118 -27.68 22.61 -9.54
N ASP A 119 -28.45 21.55 -9.83
CA ASP A 119 -29.28 21.47 -11.02
C ASP A 119 -30.33 22.59 -10.93
N THR A 120 -29.96 23.76 -11.47
CA THR A 120 -30.82 24.95 -11.49
C THR A 120 -32.09 24.74 -12.29
N ASN A 121 -32.31 23.51 -12.82
CA ASN A 121 -33.46 23.14 -13.63
C ASN A 121 -34.48 22.22 -12.94
N LEU A 122 -34.18 21.71 -11.75
CA LEU A 122 -35.13 20.87 -11.00
C LEU A 122 -35.73 21.70 -9.84
N GLY A 123 -36.97 22.07 -10.00
CA GLY A 123 -37.73 22.62 -8.92
C GLY A 123 -37.65 21.72 -7.68
N TRP A 124 -37.56 22.28 -6.51
CA TRP A 124 -37.40 21.84 -5.11
C TRP A 124 -37.92 20.44 -4.69
N SER A 125 -37.92 19.45 -5.53
CA SER A 125 -38.51 18.13 -5.31
C SER A 125 -37.55 16.97 -5.05
N ASN A 126 -36.22 17.17 -5.07
CA ASN A 126 -35.26 16.15 -4.68
C ASN A 126 -34.54 16.49 -3.37
N VAL A 127 -35.30 16.51 -2.28
CA VAL A 127 -34.70 16.38 -0.95
C VAL A 127 -34.32 14.94 -0.76
N VAL A 128 -33.04 14.65 -0.73
CA VAL A 128 -32.49 13.32 -0.37
C VAL A 128 -33.05 12.97 1.03
N PRO A 129 -33.80 11.87 1.21
CA PRO A 129 -34.36 11.52 2.52
C PRO A 129 -33.23 11.06 3.45
N GLY A 130 -32.83 11.92 4.38
CA GLY A 130 -31.86 11.52 5.41
C GLY A 130 -30.94 12.62 5.93
N PHE A 131 -30.83 13.75 5.27
CA PHE A 131 -30.03 14.87 5.80
C PHE A 131 -31.02 15.89 6.49
N PRO A 132 -30.89 16.11 7.79
CA PRO A 132 -31.66 17.18 8.43
C PRO A 132 -31.14 18.53 7.90
N SER A 133 -32.09 19.36 7.50
CA SER A 133 -31.96 20.71 6.94
C SER A 133 -31.13 21.68 7.81
N LEU A 134 -29.80 21.46 7.88
CA LEU A 134 -28.90 22.43 8.53
C LEU A 134 -28.53 23.58 7.58
N PHE A 135 -28.67 23.40 6.27
CA PHE A 135 -28.36 24.44 5.29
C PHE A 135 -29.45 25.48 5.08
N ALA A 136 -30.69 25.24 5.50
CA ALA A 136 -31.77 26.23 5.43
C ALA A 136 -31.58 27.39 6.41
N ALA A 137 -30.74 27.26 7.44
CA ALA A 137 -30.55 28.28 8.46
C ALA A 137 -29.54 29.37 8.07
N ILE A 138 -28.64 29.11 7.14
CA ILE A 138 -27.57 30.07 6.74
C ILE A 138 -28.10 31.08 5.73
N ALA A 139 -29.04 30.71 4.87
CA ALA A 139 -29.59 31.61 3.87
C ALA A 139 -30.50 32.71 4.49
N LEU A 140 -31.09 32.45 5.67
CA LEU A 140 -31.98 33.43 6.36
C LEU A 140 -31.21 34.46 7.19
N ILE A 141 -29.94 34.22 7.55
CA ILE A 141 -29.15 35.19 8.34
C ILE A 141 -28.50 36.24 7.42
N GLY A 142 -28.23 35.91 6.17
CA GLY A 142 -27.65 36.85 5.18
C GLY A 142 -28.63 37.94 4.73
N ALA A 143 -29.93 37.71 4.73
CA ALA A 143 -30.93 38.67 4.26
C ALA A 143 -31.37 39.70 5.34
N ALA A 144 -31.11 39.44 6.63
CA ALA A 144 -31.48 40.34 7.71
C ALA A 144 -30.48 41.47 8.00
N PHE A 145 -29.26 41.42 7.39
CA PHE A 145 -28.21 42.41 7.66
C PHE A 145 -28.07 43.52 6.64
N LEU A 146 -28.83 43.50 5.54
CA LEU A 146 -28.79 44.50 4.47
C LEU A 146 -29.93 45.55 4.52
N GLY A 147 -30.78 45.50 5.56
CA GLY A 147 -31.99 46.33 5.65
C GLY A 147 -31.98 47.47 6.66
N ARG A 148 -30.83 48.02 7.09
CA ARG A 148 -30.83 49.20 7.99
C ARG A 148 -29.82 50.24 7.57
N ARG A 149 -30.12 50.96 6.47
CA ARG A 149 -29.56 52.29 6.25
C ARG A 149 -30.50 53.29 6.91
N LYS A 150 -30.03 53.96 7.93
CA LYS A 150 -30.66 55.14 8.51
C LYS A 150 -30.36 56.34 7.60
N ASP A 151 -31.40 56.97 7.15
CA ASP A 151 -31.33 58.38 6.73
C ASP A 151 -31.25 59.25 8.00
N ASP A 152 -30.22 60.08 8.05
CA ASP A 152 -30.18 61.44 8.63
C ASP A 152 -28.98 62.20 7.97
#